data_83f8b8b86a3408ccd36e0bc855c756bb
#
_entry.id   83f8b8b86a3408ccd36e0bc855c756bb
#
_cell.length_a   1.000
_cell.length_b   1.000
_cell.length_c   1.000
_cell.angle_alpha   90.00
_cell.angle_beta   90.00
_cell.angle_gamma   90.00
#
_symmetry.space_group_name_H-M   'P 1'
#
loop_
_entity.id
_entity.type
_entity.pdbx_description
1 polymer ?
#
loop_
_entity_poly.entity_id
_entity_poly.type
_entity_poly.pdbx_seq_one_letter_code
_entity_poly.pdbx_strand_id
1 'polypeptide(L)'
;MPVSSYKAKQLIVMRRDLKMRKGKIAAQAGHACVEAVLMALAREDRLSDVSLSYNEDGEPVWIVVDDHGDPSPLTDGFRYGVAKVCVYVDSEEALLDIAQQGRDQGFIVSLIRDAGLTEFHGEATYTCLAFEPLRAEDIDPITGGLPLY
;
A
#
# COMPACT_ATOMS: atom_id res chain seq x y z
N MET A 1 -5.09 11.13 -15.45
CA MET A 1 -4.17 10.19 -16.12
C MET A 1 -4.70 8.77 -15.95
N PRO A 2 -4.78 7.97 -17.02
CA PRO A 2 -5.24 6.58 -16.88
C PRO A 2 -4.33 5.77 -15.95
N VAL A 3 -4.91 4.83 -15.19
CA VAL A 3 -4.17 3.96 -14.27
C VAL A 3 -3.04 3.21 -14.99
N SER A 4 -3.27 2.79 -16.24
CA SER A 4 -2.29 2.08 -17.06
C SER A 4 -1.03 2.90 -17.39
N SER A 5 -1.05 4.22 -17.19
CA SER A 5 0.10 5.07 -17.46
C SER A 5 1.00 5.28 -16.24
N TYR A 6 0.58 4.85 -15.05
CA TYR A 6 1.42 4.91 -13.86
C TYR A 6 2.51 3.84 -13.91
N LYS A 7 3.71 4.21 -13.44
CA LYS A 7 4.86 3.29 -13.39
C LYS A 7 4.80 2.31 -12.22
N ALA A 8 4.00 2.62 -11.21
CA ALA A 8 3.85 1.78 -10.03
C ALA A 8 2.41 1.81 -9.55
N LYS A 9 1.99 0.76 -8.86
CA LYS A 9 0.70 0.73 -8.17
C LYS A 9 0.86 0.18 -6.77
N GLN A 10 0.03 0.65 -5.86
CA GLN A 10 -0.02 0.19 -4.49
C GLN A 10 -1.36 -0.49 -4.25
N LEU A 11 -1.32 -1.77 -3.94
CA LEU A 11 -2.52 -2.57 -3.68
C LEU A 11 -2.86 -2.56 -2.20
N ILE A 12 -4.13 -2.29 -1.93
CA ILE A 12 -4.73 -2.41 -0.61
C ILE A 12 -5.67 -3.61 -0.68
N VAL A 13 -5.56 -4.54 0.27
CA VAL A 13 -6.48 -5.67 0.38
C VAL A 13 -7.24 -5.52 1.68
N MET A 14 -8.55 -5.32 1.57
CA MET A 14 -9.43 -5.04 2.70
C MET A 14 -10.34 -6.23 2.98
N ARG A 15 -10.58 -6.54 4.24
CA ARG A 15 -11.60 -7.53 4.61
C ARG A 15 -12.98 -6.89 4.50
N ARG A 16 -13.82 -7.41 3.61
CA ARG A 16 -15.20 -6.94 3.46
C ARG A 16 -16.16 -7.63 4.41
N ASP A 17 -15.85 -8.85 4.83
CA ASP A 17 -16.68 -9.64 5.76
C ASP A 17 -16.85 -8.98 7.13
N LEU A 18 -15.93 -8.13 7.53
CA LEU A 18 -16.01 -7.40 8.81
C LEU A 18 -17.08 -6.32 8.81
N LYS A 19 -17.55 -5.88 7.64
CA LYS A 19 -18.58 -4.85 7.50
C LYS A 19 -18.25 -3.57 8.27
N MET A 20 -16.98 -3.17 8.21
CA MET A 20 -16.53 -1.95 8.85
C MET A 20 -17.23 -0.72 8.27
N ARG A 21 -17.40 0.31 9.08
CA ARG A 21 -17.91 1.60 8.63
C ARG A 21 -16.93 2.24 7.65
N LYS A 22 -17.44 3.10 6.78
CA LYS A 22 -16.64 3.76 5.74
C LYS A 22 -15.42 4.51 6.30
N GLY A 23 -15.61 5.24 7.41
CA GLY A 23 -14.51 5.95 8.06
C GLY A 23 -13.43 5.01 8.57
N LYS A 24 -13.82 3.87 9.14
CA LYS A 24 -12.89 2.85 9.62
C LYS A 24 -12.11 2.24 8.47
N ILE A 25 -12.77 1.92 7.37
CA ILE A 25 -12.13 1.40 6.15
C ILE A 25 -11.07 2.40 5.65
N ALA A 26 -11.44 3.67 5.55
CA ALA A 26 -10.53 4.71 5.07
C ALA A 26 -9.31 4.87 5.98
N ALA A 27 -9.52 4.89 7.29
CA ALA A 27 -8.45 5.02 8.27
C ALA A 27 -7.49 3.83 8.22
N GLN A 28 -8.02 2.60 8.12
CA GLN A 28 -7.21 1.39 8.04
C GLN A 28 -6.39 1.35 6.76
N ALA A 29 -6.99 1.72 5.63
CA ALA A 29 -6.30 1.79 4.34
C ALA A 29 -5.16 2.82 4.37
N GLY A 30 -5.43 4.00 4.92
CA GLY A 30 -4.42 5.04 5.05
C GLY A 30 -3.23 4.59 5.89
N HIS A 31 -3.51 3.97 7.04
CA HIS A 31 -2.47 3.45 7.91
C HIS A 31 -1.59 2.42 7.16
N ALA A 32 -2.22 1.46 6.50
CA ALA A 32 -1.50 0.41 5.79
C ALA A 32 -0.60 0.98 4.68
N CYS A 33 -1.12 1.91 3.89
CA CYS A 33 -0.38 2.52 2.78
C CYS A 33 0.84 3.29 3.26
N VAL A 34 0.68 4.12 4.28
CA VAL A 34 1.78 4.93 4.83
C VAL A 34 2.86 4.03 5.41
N GLU A 35 2.47 3.03 6.19
CA GLU A 35 3.44 2.11 6.79
C GLU A 35 4.22 1.35 5.72
N ALA A 36 3.55 0.85 4.69
CA ALA A 36 4.21 0.12 3.60
C ALA A 36 5.24 1.01 2.87
N VAL A 37 4.90 2.26 2.62
CA VAL A 37 5.82 3.21 1.97
C VAL A 37 7.03 3.52 2.86
N LEU A 38 6.80 3.75 4.16
CA LEU A 38 7.90 4.00 5.09
C LEU A 38 8.84 2.79 5.21
N MET A 39 8.27 1.58 5.25
CA MET A 39 9.06 0.35 5.25
C MET A 39 9.89 0.19 3.98
N ALA A 40 9.32 0.54 2.82
CA ALA A 40 10.03 0.49 1.55
C ALA A 40 11.17 1.50 1.48
N LEU A 41 10.94 2.72 1.95
CA LEU A 41 11.98 3.75 2.03
C LEU A 41 13.13 3.29 2.96
N ALA A 42 12.78 2.68 4.08
CA ALA A 42 13.78 2.16 5.01
C ALA A 42 14.62 1.03 4.39
N ARG A 43 13.96 0.11 3.65
CA ARG A 43 14.67 -0.98 2.97
C ARG A 43 15.64 -0.46 1.92
N GLU A 44 15.28 0.59 1.19
CA GLU A 44 16.14 1.19 0.16
C GLU A 44 17.13 2.21 0.74
N ASP A 45 17.15 2.38 2.07
CA ASP A 45 17.98 3.38 2.75
C ASP A 45 17.73 4.81 2.25
N ARG A 46 16.46 5.16 2.04
CA ARG A 46 16.04 6.45 1.46
C ARG A 46 15.22 7.32 2.40
N LEU A 47 15.10 6.97 3.68
CA LEU A 47 14.27 7.76 4.61
C LEU A 47 14.72 9.23 4.71
N SER A 48 16.02 9.48 4.62
CA SER A 48 16.55 10.85 4.67
C SER A 48 16.65 11.52 3.30
N ASP A 49 16.33 10.82 2.22
CA ASP A 49 16.50 11.30 0.85
C ASP A 49 15.23 11.87 0.25
N VAL A 50 14.13 11.83 0.98
CA VAL A 50 12.84 12.35 0.52
C VAL A 50 12.72 13.80 0.94
N SER A 51 12.45 14.68 -0.02
CA SER A 51 12.21 16.09 0.25
C SER A 51 10.91 16.55 -0.39
N LEU A 52 10.36 17.63 0.16
CA LEU A 52 9.12 18.23 -0.30
C LEU A 52 9.41 19.58 -0.95
N SER A 53 8.87 19.77 -2.14
CA SER A 53 8.86 21.06 -2.83
C SER A 53 7.43 21.37 -3.24
N TYR A 54 7.20 22.54 -3.81
CA TYR A 54 5.88 22.96 -4.29
C TYR A 54 6.01 23.46 -5.72
N ASN A 55 5.04 23.12 -6.58
CA ASN A 55 4.99 23.64 -7.93
C ASN A 55 4.40 25.05 -7.96
N GLU A 56 4.24 25.63 -9.16
CA GLU A 56 3.72 26.98 -9.34
C GLU A 56 2.28 27.13 -8.84
N ASP A 57 1.50 26.05 -8.83
CA ASP A 57 0.11 26.03 -8.35
C ASP A 57 0.01 25.82 -6.84
N GLY A 58 1.14 25.68 -6.14
CA GLY A 58 1.17 25.44 -4.71
C GLY A 58 0.92 23.98 -4.32
N GLU A 59 0.99 23.06 -5.26
CA GLU A 59 0.80 21.63 -5.00
C GLU A 59 2.11 20.99 -4.56
N PRO A 60 2.06 20.00 -3.64
CA PRO A 60 3.25 19.33 -3.15
C PRO A 60 3.89 18.46 -4.24
N VAL A 61 5.21 18.56 -4.35
CA VAL A 61 6.02 17.71 -5.24
C VAL A 61 7.04 17.00 -4.37
N TRP A 62 6.97 15.68 -4.35
CA TRP A 62 7.88 14.85 -3.59
C TRP A 62 9.08 14.48 -4.45
N ILE A 63 10.26 14.68 -3.90
CA ILE A 63 11.52 14.41 -4.58
C ILE A 63 12.27 13.33 -3.81
N VAL A 64 12.66 12.27 -4.52
CA VAL A 64 13.53 11.24 -3.98
C VAL A 64 14.86 11.35 -4.70
N VAL A 65 15.93 11.50 -3.94
CA VAL A 65 17.27 11.59 -4.49
C VAL A 65 17.67 10.24 -5.08
N ASP A 66 18.08 10.23 -6.34
CA ASP A 66 18.38 9.01 -7.13
C ASP A 66 19.87 8.67 -7.19
N ASP A 67 20.62 8.99 -6.15
CA ASP A 67 22.08 8.71 -6.13
C ASP A 67 22.43 7.34 -5.54
N HIS A 68 21.42 6.52 -5.23
CA HIS A 68 21.58 5.20 -4.62
C HIS A 68 21.47 4.02 -5.61
N GLY A 69 21.44 4.28 -6.90
CA GLY A 69 21.35 3.23 -7.91
C GLY A 69 20.16 3.39 -8.86
N ASP A 70 19.70 2.27 -9.41
CA ASP A 70 18.66 2.27 -10.44
C ASP A 70 17.30 2.71 -9.88
N PRO A 71 16.44 3.33 -10.74
CA PRO A 71 15.06 3.62 -10.35
C PRO A 71 14.32 2.36 -9.91
N SER A 72 13.53 2.50 -8.84
CA SER A 72 12.69 1.43 -8.31
C SER A 72 11.21 1.79 -8.50
N PRO A 73 10.29 0.83 -8.33
CA PRO A 73 8.86 1.16 -8.29
C PRO A 73 8.52 2.25 -7.28
N LEU A 74 9.24 2.28 -6.15
CA LEU A 74 9.08 3.30 -5.12
C LEU A 74 9.47 4.69 -5.63
N THR A 75 10.66 4.84 -6.21
CA THR A 75 11.11 6.13 -6.75
C THR A 75 10.29 6.56 -7.96
N ASP A 76 9.89 5.63 -8.81
CA ASP A 76 8.96 5.89 -9.92
C ASP A 76 7.61 6.38 -9.39
N GLY A 77 7.14 5.80 -8.29
CA GLY A 77 5.90 6.21 -7.65
C GLY A 77 5.94 7.65 -7.15
N PHE A 78 7.03 8.06 -6.52
CA PHE A 78 7.20 9.46 -6.08
C PHE A 78 7.32 10.42 -7.27
N ARG A 79 8.01 10.02 -8.33
CA ARG A 79 8.25 10.89 -9.50
C ARG A 79 7.04 10.99 -10.42
N TYR A 80 6.36 9.89 -10.71
CA TYR A 80 5.32 9.81 -11.73
C TYR A 80 3.92 9.51 -11.18
N GLY A 81 3.80 9.30 -9.88
CA GLY A 81 2.55 8.94 -9.23
C GLY A 81 2.38 7.44 -9.05
N VAL A 82 1.53 7.09 -8.09
CA VAL A 82 1.18 5.70 -7.76
C VAL A 82 -0.34 5.54 -7.90
N ALA A 83 -0.75 4.58 -8.70
CA ALA A 83 -2.15 4.20 -8.74
C ALA A 83 -2.46 3.37 -7.48
N LYS A 84 -3.33 3.88 -6.61
CA LYS A 84 -3.78 3.12 -5.44
C LYS A 84 -5.06 2.36 -5.78
N VAL A 85 -5.06 1.06 -5.53
CA VAL A 85 -6.16 0.17 -5.88
C VAL A 85 -6.58 -0.61 -4.64
N CYS A 86 -7.85 -0.55 -4.28
CA CYS A 86 -8.38 -1.32 -3.15
C CYS A 86 -9.22 -2.48 -3.66
N VAL A 87 -8.79 -3.69 -3.30
CA VAL A 87 -9.50 -4.94 -3.56
C VAL A 87 -9.94 -5.54 -2.24
N TYR A 88 -10.78 -6.57 -2.26
CA TYR A 88 -11.23 -7.17 -1.01
C TYR A 88 -11.11 -8.69 -0.98
N VAL A 89 -11.09 -9.20 0.24
CA VAL A 89 -11.26 -10.61 0.58
C VAL A 89 -12.38 -10.73 1.61
N ASP A 90 -12.91 -11.94 1.80
CA ASP A 90 -14.05 -12.18 2.68
C ASP A 90 -13.73 -13.02 3.93
N SER A 91 -12.44 -13.13 4.27
CA SER A 91 -12.03 -13.85 5.50
C SER A 91 -10.64 -13.41 5.95
N GLU A 92 -10.36 -13.65 7.24
CA GLU A 92 -9.01 -13.45 7.77
C GLU A 92 -8.00 -14.38 7.10
N GLU A 93 -8.39 -15.64 6.90
CA GLU A 93 -7.52 -16.63 6.25
C GLU A 93 -7.10 -16.17 4.86
N ALA A 94 -8.04 -15.66 4.05
CA ALA A 94 -7.73 -15.16 2.72
C ALA A 94 -6.78 -13.96 2.77
N LEU A 95 -6.97 -13.05 3.73
CA LEU A 95 -6.09 -11.90 3.92
C LEU A 95 -4.66 -12.34 4.27
N LEU A 96 -4.53 -13.27 5.22
CA LEU A 96 -3.22 -13.76 5.65
C LEU A 96 -2.52 -14.53 4.53
N ASP A 97 -3.27 -15.24 3.70
CA ASP A 97 -2.72 -15.94 2.54
C ASP A 97 -2.12 -14.96 1.52
N ILE A 98 -2.81 -13.88 1.23
CA ILE A 98 -2.28 -12.82 0.34
C ILE A 98 -1.00 -12.21 0.93
N ALA A 99 -0.99 -11.93 2.23
CA ALA A 99 0.19 -11.42 2.92
C ALA A 99 1.38 -12.38 2.75
N GLN A 100 1.15 -13.67 2.93
CA GLN A 100 2.20 -14.69 2.82
C GLN A 100 2.72 -14.80 1.39
N GLN A 101 1.84 -14.79 0.40
CA GLN A 101 2.25 -14.82 -1.01
C GLN A 101 3.17 -13.64 -1.35
N GLY A 102 2.83 -12.44 -0.87
CA GLY A 102 3.65 -11.25 -1.09
C GLY A 102 5.02 -11.37 -0.43
N ARG A 103 5.05 -11.82 0.82
CA ARG A 103 6.30 -12.00 1.57
C ARG A 103 7.19 -13.08 0.96
N ASP A 104 6.60 -14.14 0.42
CA ASP A 104 7.34 -15.19 -0.27
C ASP A 104 8.04 -14.67 -1.53
N GLN A 105 7.51 -13.63 -2.15
CA GLN A 105 8.12 -12.94 -3.28
C GLN A 105 9.14 -11.87 -2.87
N GLY A 106 9.32 -11.66 -1.58
CA GLY A 106 10.20 -10.61 -1.06
C GLY A 106 9.59 -9.22 -1.03
N PHE A 107 8.27 -9.10 -1.25
CA PHE A 107 7.59 -7.81 -1.22
C PHE A 107 7.28 -7.39 0.22
N ILE A 108 7.33 -6.08 0.45
CA ILE A 108 6.88 -5.50 1.72
C ILE A 108 5.36 -5.54 1.78
N VAL A 109 4.84 -6.07 2.88
CA VAL A 109 3.42 -6.11 3.19
C VAL A 109 3.23 -5.50 4.57
N SER A 110 2.44 -4.43 4.63
CA SER A 110 1.99 -3.86 5.90
C SER A 110 0.65 -4.49 6.25
N LEU A 111 0.64 -5.39 7.21
CA LEU A 111 -0.55 -6.09 7.67
C LEU A 111 -1.05 -5.42 8.94
N ILE A 112 -2.26 -4.87 8.89
CA ILE A 112 -2.82 -4.08 9.98
C ILE A 112 -3.65 -4.95 10.91
N ARG A 113 -3.29 -4.91 12.18
CA ARG A 113 -4.04 -5.54 13.26
C ARG A 113 -4.64 -4.46 14.13
N ASP A 114 -5.95 -4.30 14.05
CA ASP A 114 -6.68 -3.33 14.86
C ASP A 114 -6.80 -3.85 16.30
N ALA A 115 -6.65 -2.96 17.29
CA ALA A 115 -6.75 -3.34 18.69
C ALA A 115 -8.18 -3.72 19.14
N GLY A 116 -9.18 -3.43 18.29
CA GLY A 116 -10.57 -3.80 18.56
C GLY A 116 -11.30 -2.82 19.47
N LEU A 117 -10.77 -1.62 19.68
CA LEU A 117 -11.32 -0.66 20.62
C LEU A 117 -12.60 0.03 20.13
N THR A 118 -12.86 0.04 18.82
CA THR A 118 -13.99 0.78 18.24
C THR A 118 -15.10 -0.10 17.68
N GLU A 119 -14.80 -1.12 16.90
CA GLU A 119 -15.81 -1.91 16.16
C GLU A 119 -15.80 -3.42 16.44
N PHE A 120 -14.77 -3.96 17.13
CA PHE A 120 -14.60 -5.40 17.26
C PHE A 120 -14.71 -5.90 18.69
N HIS A 121 -15.47 -5.21 19.55
CA HIS A 121 -15.79 -5.63 20.91
C HIS A 121 -14.57 -5.98 21.77
N GLY A 122 -13.47 -5.22 21.58
CA GLY A 122 -12.24 -5.43 22.34
C GLY A 122 -11.32 -6.52 21.79
N GLU A 123 -11.71 -7.21 20.71
CA GLU A 123 -10.88 -8.24 20.09
C GLU A 123 -9.95 -7.65 19.04
N ALA A 124 -8.64 -7.91 19.16
CA ALA A 124 -7.67 -7.53 18.15
C ALA A 124 -7.95 -8.30 16.87
N THR A 125 -8.03 -7.58 15.74
CA THR A 125 -8.52 -8.13 14.48
C THR A 125 -7.65 -7.68 13.32
N TYR A 126 -7.23 -8.61 12.46
CA TYR A 126 -6.59 -8.26 11.20
C TYR A 126 -7.64 -7.71 10.24
N THR A 127 -7.45 -6.49 9.75
CA THR A 127 -8.46 -5.77 8.97
C THR A 127 -8.11 -5.61 7.51
N CYS A 128 -6.85 -5.36 7.22
CA CYS A 128 -6.38 -5.11 5.86
C CYS A 128 -4.87 -5.22 5.78
N LEU A 129 -4.38 -5.15 4.54
CA LEU A 129 -2.97 -4.99 4.28
C LEU A 129 -2.77 -4.01 3.12
N ALA A 130 -1.55 -3.49 3.00
CA ALA A 130 -1.11 -2.81 1.80
C ALA A 130 0.27 -3.32 1.42
N PHE A 131 0.50 -3.39 0.13
CA PHE A 131 1.83 -3.67 -0.42
C PHE A 131 2.61 -2.37 -0.57
N GLU A 132 3.91 -2.47 -0.68
CA GLU A 132 4.73 -1.37 -1.18
C GLU A 132 4.32 -1.04 -2.62
N PRO A 133 4.65 0.15 -3.15
CA PRO A 133 4.48 0.42 -4.57
C PRO A 133 5.27 -0.58 -5.41
N LEU A 134 4.59 -1.24 -6.36
CA LEU A 134 5.16 -2.30 -7.18
C LEU A 134 4.73 -2.09 -8.64
N ARG A 135 5.46 -2.71 -9.57
CA ARG A 135 5.05 -2.76 -10.96
C ARG A 135 3.86 -3.71 -11.10
N ALA A 136 2.97 -3.40 -12.05
CA ALA A 136 1.77 -4.22 -12.28
C ALA A 136 2.12 -5.70 -12.52
N GLU A 137 3.14 -5.97 -13.33
CA GLU A 137 3.58 -7.32 -13.65
C GLU A 137 4.03 -8.13 -12.43
N ASP A 138 4.45 -7.47 -11.36
CA ASP A 138 4.90 -8.12 -10.14
C ASP A 138 3.75 -8.39 -9.17
N ILE A 139 2.79 -7.49 -9.07
CA ILE A 139 1.70 -7.61 -8.09
C ILE A 139 0.45 -8.30 -8.66
N ASP A 140 0.17 -8.14 -9.95
CA ASP A 140 -1.03 -8.71 -10.56
C ASP A 140 -1.14 -10.24 -10.43
N PRO A 141 -0.05 -11.01 -10.48
CA PRO A 141 -0.16 -12.45 -10.23
C PRO A 141 -0.74 -12.80 -8.86
N ILE A 142 -0.58 -11.93 -7.86
CA ILE A 142 -1.08 -12.16 -6.50
C ILE A 142 -2.50 -11.59 -6.33
N THR A 143 -2.75 -10.38 -6.80
CA THR A 143 -3.99 -9.64 -6.48
C THR A 143 -4.91 -9.42 -7.69
N GLY A 144 -4.46 -9.70 -8.89
CA GLY A 144 -5.23 -9.38 -10.12
C GLY A 144 -6.57 -10.09 -10.24
N GLY A 145 -6.74 -11.22 -9.57
CA GLY A 145 -8.02 -11.95 -9.54
C GLY A 145 -8.99 -11.49 -8.45
N LEU A 146 -8.59 -10.59 -7.57
CA LEU A 146 -9.44 -10.10 -6.49
C LEU A 146 -10.35 -8.99 -6.99
N PRO A 147 -11.63 -8.98 -6.55
CA PRO A 147 -12.57 -7.94 -6.98
C PRO A 147 -12.26 -6.60 -6.30
N LEU A 148 -12.59 -5.52 -7.01
CA LEU A 148 -12.52 -4.17 -6.46
C LEU A 148 -13.51 -4.02 -5.31
N TYR A 149 -13.07 -3.34 -4.26
CA TYR A 149 -13.91 -3.08 -3.09
C TYR A 149 -15.03 -2.10 -3.43
#